data_e922b24b127c98c311188230fc3833d3
#
_entry.id   e922b24b127c98c311188230fc3833d3
#
_cell.length_a   1.000
_cell.length_b   1.000
_cell.length_c   1.000
_cell.angle_alpha   90.00
_cell.angle_beta   90.00
_cell.angle_gamma   90.00
#
_symmetry.space_group_name_H-M   'P 1'
#
loop_
_entity.id
_entity.type
_entity.pdbx_description
1 polymer ?
#
loop_
_entity_poly.entity_id
_entity_poly.type
_entity_poly.pdbx_seq_one_letter_code
_entity_poly.pdbx_strand_id
1 'polypeptide(L)'
;MSARATKKRPASSDWWATYFDAHYLLEYQPIFSFARDREEVARLMEILALPSGSRILDVPCGQGRHAHLLAEAGFRVDGLDYSRHLIDLAKARGTGSTLKYTRGDMRKLPGSWSGRFDAVVNLFTSFGFFTDPADDALVMRELARVLAPGGTLVWHGGSRDGVMARFLERDWWKTDDGTMIGHERAFDPLSGGLTINTAWEGP
;
A
#
# COMPACT_ATOMS: atom_id res chain seq x y z
N MET A 1 -27.28 9.68 -28.66
CA MET A 1 -25.98 9.48 -27.99
C MET A 1 -26.22 9.67 -26.47
N SER A 2 -26.33 8.59 -25.74
CA SER A 2 -26.53 8.64 -24.28
C SER A 2 -25.19 8.98 -23.63
N ALA A 3 -25.14 10.06 -22.86
CA ALA A 3 -23.96 10.43 -22.07
C ALA A 3 -23.74 9.33 -21.02
N ARG A 4 -22.70 8.51 -21.21
CA ARG A 4 -22.23 7.57 -20.20
C ARG A 4 -21.78 8.36 -18.98
N ALA A 5 -22.34 8.03 -17.83
CA ALA A 5 -22.01 8.71 -16.58
C ALA A 5 -20.60 8.34 -16.11
N THR A 6 -19.69 9.31 -16.16
CA THR A 6 -18.40 9.21 -15.46
C THR A 6 -18.64 9.20 -13.96
N LYS A 7 -18.27 8.12 -13.29
CA LYS A 7 -18.30 8.06 -11.82
C LYS A 7 -17.07 8.76 -11.26
N LYS A 8 -17.23 9.96 -10.72
CA LYS A 8 -16.20 10.67 -9.98
C LYS A 8 -16.33 10.29 -8.51
N ARG A 9 -15.27 9.79 -7.87
CA ARG A 9 -15.26 9.59 -6.41
C ARG A 9 -15.21 10.94 -5.71
N PRO A 10 -16.07 11.22 -4.70
CA PRO A 10 -15.98 12.44 -3.92
C PRO A 10 -14.72 12.43 -3.06
N ALA A 11 -14.05 13.59 -2.94
CA ALA A 11 -13.01 13.82 -1.96
C ALA A 11 -13.67 13.87 -0.57
N SER A 12 -13.75 12.74 0.14
CA SER A 12 -14.09 12.70 1.56
C SER A 12 -12.81 12.68 2.38
N SER A 13 -12.86 13.16 3.65
CA SER A 13 -11.73 13.06 4.58
C SER A 13 -11.21 11.63 4.72
N ASP A 14 -12.08 10.63 4.50
CA ASP A 14 -11.78 9.19 4.63
C ASP A 14 -11.82 8.47 3.27
N TRP A 15 -11.35 9.12 2.21
CA TRP A 15 -11.32 8.56 0.85
C TRP A 15 -10.64 7.19 0.80
N TRP A 16 -9.61 6.96 1.60
CA TRP A 16 -8.84 5.73 1.70
C TRP A 16 -9.67 4.54 2.20
N ALA A 17 -10.76 4.80 2.96
CA ALA A 17 -11.62 3.74 3.49
C ALA A 17 -12.38 2.96 2.41
N THR A 18 -12.57 3.54 1.23
CA THR A 18 -13.31 2.95 0.10
C THR A 18 -12.52 2.89 -1.20
N TYR A 19 -11.34 3.51 -1.27
CA TYR A 19 -10.55 3.59 -2.49
C TYR A 19 -9.90 2.25 -2.86
N PHE A 20 -9.38 1.50 -1.87
CA PHE A 20 -8.62 0.28 -2.09
C PHE A 20 -9.54 -0.92 -2.32
N ASP A 21 -10.14 -1.00 -3.50
CA ASP A 21 -11.07 -2.03 -3.96
C ASP A 21 -10.65 -2.63 -5.32
N ALA A 22 -11.58 -3.24 -6.04
CA ALA A 22 -11.32 -3.81 -7.35
C ALA A 22 -10.89 -2.77 -8.40
N HIS A 23 -11.41 -1.53 -8.34
CA HIS A 23 -11.03 -0.47 -9.26
C HIS A 23 -9.59 -0.01 -9.02
N TYR A 24 -9.14 0.05 -7.76
CA TYR A 24 -7.75 0.29 -7.42
C TYR A 24 -6.83 -0.74 -8.08
N LEU A 25 -7.17 -2.02 -8.01
CA LEU A 25 -6.37 -3.07 -8.63
C LEU A 25 -6.33 -2.95 -10.16
N LEU A 26 -7.43 -2.55 -10.78
CA LEU A 26 -7.51 -2.30 -12.20
C LEU A 26 -6.67 -1.07 -12.61
N GLU A 27 -6.73 0.01 -11.82
CA GLU A 27 -5.95 1.23 -12.01
C GLU A 27 -4.44 0.97 -11.99
N TYR A 28 -3.99 0.12 -11.05
CA TYR A 28 -2.57 -0.19 -10.87
C TYR A 28 -2.11 -1.46 -11.59
N GLN A 29 -2.99 -2.14 -12.34
CA GLN A 29 -2.66 -3.33 -13.13
C GLN A 29 -1.38 -3.17 -13.97
N PRO A 30 -1.14 -2.06 -14.69
CA PRO A 30 0.04 -1.91 -15.54
C PRO A 30 1.38 -1.96 -14.80
N ILE A 31 1.37 -1.71 -13.48
CA ILE A 31 2.59 -1.69 -12.67
C ILE A 31 2.70 -2.90 -11.73
N PHE A 32 1.66 -3.72 -11.60
CA PHE A 32 1.71 -4.95 -10.84
C PHE A 32 2.19 -6.10 -11.75
N SER A 33 3.34 -6.66 -11.44
CA SER A 33 3.82 -7.88 -12.09
C SER A 33 4.56 -8.76 -11.10
N PHE A 34 4.43 -10.07 -11.26
CA PHE A 34 5.11 -11.03 -10.40
C PHE A 34 6.64 -10.91 -10.46
N ALA A 35 7.19 -10.59 -11.63
CA ALA A 35 8.63 -10.39 -11.80
C ALA A 35 9.13 -9.19 -10.98
N ARG A 36 8.40 -8.08 -11.04
CA ARG A 36 8.70 -6.87 -10.27
C ARG A 36 8.55 -7.10 -8.77
N ASP A 37 7.48 -7.79 -8.34
CA ASP A 37 7.27 -8.12 -6.93
C ASP A 37 8.44 -8.94 -6.36
N ARG A 38 8.96 -9.90 -7.12
CA ARG A 38 10.15 -10.69 -6.74
C ARG A 38 11.41 -9.84 -6.64
N GLU A 39 11.63 -8.92 -7.58
CA GLU A 39 12.76 -8.01 -7.55
C GLU A 39 12.69 -7.06 -6.34
N GLU A 40 11.51 -6.49 -6.06
CA GLU A 40 11.27 -5.64 -4.90
C GLU A 40 11.54 -6.39 -3.59
N VAL A 41 11.08 -7.64 -3.47
CA VAL A 41 11.32 -8.47 -2.28
C VAL A 41 12.80 -8.86 -2.15
N ALA A 42 13.48 -9.21 -3.24
CA ALA A 42 14.91 -9.49 -3.21
C ALA A 42 15.71 -8.28 -2.67
N ARG A 43 15.42 -7.09 -3.17
CA ARG A 43 16.00 -5.83 -2.67
C ARG A 43 15.69 -5.60 -1.20
N LEU A 44 14.43 -5.83 -0.80
CA LEU A 44 14.00 -5.67 0.58
C LEU A 44 14.77 -6.61 1.52
N MET A 45 14.99 -7.85 1.11
CA MET A 45 15.77 -8.83 1.88
C MET A 45 17.23 -8.39 2.04
N GLU A 46 17.85 -7.82 1.00
CA GLU A 46 19.20 -7.25 1.07
C GLU A 46 19.28 -6.09 2.07
N ILE A 47 18.28 -5.18 2.05
CA ILE A 47 18.21 -4.03 2.97
C ILE A 47 18.03 -4.50 4.41
N LEU A 48 17.13 -5.45 4.64
CA LEU A 48 16.81 -5.96 5.98
C LEU A 48 17.94 -6.80 6.56
N ALA A 49 18.65 -7.57 5.74
CA ALA A 49 19.74 -8.46 6.14
C ALA A 49 19.40 -9.35 7.36
N LEU A 50 18.14 -9.80 7.46
CA LEU A 50 17.64 -10.57 8.58
C LEU A 50 17.80 -12.10 8.34
N PRO A 51 18.04 -12.89 9.38
CA PRO A 51 18.05 -14.34 9.25
C PRO A 51 16.66 -14.91 8.97
N SER A 52 16.62 -16.07 8.29
CA SER A 52 15.37 -16.81 8.11
C SER A 52 14.68 -17.08 9.46
N GLY A 53 13.35 -17.05 9.46
CA GLY A 53 12.52 -17.17 10.64
C GLY A 53 12.27 -15.87 11.40
N SER A 54 12.92 -14.75 11.03
CA SER A 54 12.62 -13.43 11.58
C SER A 54 11.17 -13.03 11.31
N ARG A 55 10.63 -12.20 12.21
CA ARG A 55 9.23 -11.74 12.15
C ARG A 55 9.14 -10.40 11.45
N ILE A 56 8.37 -10.34 10.39
CA ILE A 56 8.15 -9.13 9.60
C ILE A 56 6.65 -8.76 9.64
N LEU A 57 6.37 -7.48 9.85
CA LEU A 57 5.05 -6.90 9.65
C LEU A 57 5.05 -6.15 8.31
N ASP A 58 4.13 -6.53 7.42
CA ASP A 58 3.83 -5.80 6.18
C ASP A 58 2.55 -4.99 6.39
N VAL A 59 2.66 -3.65 6.37
CA VAL A 59 1.54 -2.76 6.73
C VAL A 59 1.60 -1.41 6.00
N PRO A 60 0.56 -1.09 5.17
CA PRO A 60 -0.53 -1.95 4.73
C PRO A 60 -0.06 -2.95 3.67
N CYS A 61 -0.52 -4.20 3.79
CA CYS A 61 -0.03 -5.30 2.95
C CYS A 61 -0.76 -5.44 1.60
N GLY A 62 -1.84 -4.69 1.39
CA GLY A 62 -2.68 -4.84 0.21
C GLY A 62 -3.15 -6.26 -0.01
N GLN A 63 -3.11 -6.73 -1.27
CA GLN A 63 -3.42 -8.10 -1.65
C GLN A 63 -2.29 -9.11 -1.36
N GLY A 64 -1.33 -8.75 -0.47
CA GLY A 64 -0.31 -9.66 0.05
C GLY A 64 0.82 -10.01 -0.91
N ARG A 65 1.09 -9.21 -1.95
CA ARG A 65 2.11 -9.50 -2.97
C ARG A 65 3.53 -9.62 -2.39
N HIS A 66 3.92 -8.74 -1.47
CA HIS A 66 5.21 -8.82 -0.79
C HIS A 66 5.20 -9.80 0.39
N ALA A 67 4.14 -9.76 1.22
CA ALA A 67 4.02 -10.63 2.39
C ALA A 67 4.11 -12.12 2.01
N HIS A 68 3.49 -12.52 0.89
CA HIS A 68 3.55 -13.89 0.39
C HIS A 68 4.98 -14.31 0.02
N LEU A 69 5.67 -13.50 -0.78
CA LEU A 69 7.04 -13.77 -1.21
C LEU A 69 8.05 -13.76 -0.04
N LEU A 70 7.86 -12.87 0.94
CA LEU A 70 8.67 -12.88 2.17
C LEU A 70 8.46 -14.17 2.97
N ALA A 71 7.23 -14.67 3.05
CA ALA A 71 6.95 -15.93 3.72
C ALA A 71 7.55 -17.13 2.97
N GLU A 72 7.50 -17.14 1.63
CA GLU A 72 8.19 -18.13 0.79
C GLU A 72 9.71 -18.10 0.98
N ALA A 73 10.29 -16.92 1.24
CA ALA A 73 11.71 -16.74 1.55
C ALA A 73 12.09 -17.20 2.97
N GLY A 74 11.12 -17.71 3.76
CA GLY A 74 11.36 -18.29 5.08
C GLY A 74 11.15 -17.35 6.26
N PHE A 75 10.60 -16.16 6.06
CA PHE A 75 10.24 -15.25 7.15
C PHE A 75 8.87 -15.62 7.77
N ARG A 76 8.63 -15.15 8.99
CA ARG A 76 7.31 -15.17 9.63
C ARG A 76 6.64 -13.82 9.40
N VAL A 77 5.59 -13.80 8.60
CA VAL A 77 4.99 -12.55 8.14
C VAL A 77 3.58 -12.41 8.68
N ASP A 78 3.31 -11.27 9.31
CA ASP A 78 1.98 -10.79 9.58
C ASP A 78 1.70 -9.63 8.61
N GLY A 79 0.62 -9.72 7.82
CA GLY A 79 0.14 -8.66 6.95
C GLY A 79 -1.08 -7.97 7.58
N LEU A 80 -1.13 -6.64 7.53
CA LEU A 80 -2.31 -5.89 7.95
C LEU A 80 -2.72 -4.91 6.87
N ASP A 81 -4.02 -4.86 6.56
CA ASP A 81 -4.61 -3.87 5.67
C ASP A 81 -6.03 -3.50 6.12
N TYR A 82 -6.46 -2.28 5.81
CA TYR A 82 -7.80 -1.80 6.12
C TYR A 82 -8.86 -2.37 5.18
N SER A 83 -8.53 -2.52 3.90
CA SER A 83 -9.44 -3.00 2.88
C SER A 83 -9.80 -4.47 3.09
N ARG A 84 -11.09 -4.73 3.28
CA ARG A 84 -11.60 -6.11 3.30
C ARG A 84 -11.32 -6.82 1.98
N HIS A 85 -11.56 -6.15 0.86
CA HIS A 85 -11.34 -6.69 -0.47
C HIS A 85 -9.91 -7.17 -0.67
N LEU A 86 -8.91 -6.32 -0.33
CA LEU A 86 -7.51 -6.68 -0.48
C LEU A 86 -7.08 -7.80 0.47
N ILE A 87 -7.56 -7.80 1.72
CA ILE A 87 -7.30 -8.88 2.69
C ILE A 87 -7.89 -10.21 2.24
N ASP A 88 -9.08 -10.22 1.65
CA ASP A 88 -9.69 -11.44 1.13
C ASP A 88 -8.88 -12.02 -0.04
N LEU A 89 -8.37 -11.16 -0.93
CA LEU A 89 -7.43 -11.55 -2.00
C LEU A 89 -6.08 -12.05 -1.45
N ALA A 90 -5.52 -11.38 -0.44
CA ALA A 90 -4.29 -11.81 0.21
C ALA A 90 -4.44 -13.22 0.82
N LYS A 91 -5.55 -13.49 1.50
CA LYS A 91 -5.86 -14.80 2.06
C LYS A 91 -6.07 -15.86 0.98
N ALA A 92 -6.72 -15.51 -0.12
CA ALA A 92 -6.91 -16.42 -1.26
C ALA A 92 -5.58 -16.80 -1.94
N ARG A 93 -4.57 -15.92 -1.89
CA ARG A 93 -3.21 -16.19 -2.38
C ARG A 93 -2.49 -17.24 -1.54
N GLY A 94 -2.76 -17.29 -0.24
CA GLY A 94 -2.24 -18.29 0.68
C GLY A 94 -2.10 -17.77 2.11
N THR A 95 -2.27 -18.68 3.06
CA THR A 95 -2.04 -18.44 4.49
C THR A 95 -1.40 -19.68 5.11
N GLY A 96 -0.78 -19.56 6.27
CA GLY A 96 -0.15 -20.70 6.94
C GLY A 96 0.36 -20.39 8.34
N SER A 97 1.19 -21.25 8.87
CA SER A 97 1.82 -21.06 10.18
C SER A 97 2.78 -19.86 10.20
N THR A 98 3.37 -19.55 9.06
CA THR A 98 4.34 -18.46 8.87
C THR A 98 3.76 -17.23 8.19
N LEU A 99 2.53 -17.27 7.69
CA LEU A 99 1.89 -16.16 6.97
C LEU A 99 0.46 -15.95 7.45
N LYS A 100 0.19 -14.78 8.02
CA LYS A 100 -1.15 -14.41 8.52
C LYS A 100 -1.56 -13.05 8.01
N TYR A 101 -2.85 -12.87 7.76
CA TYR A 101 -3.43 -11.61 7.36
C TYR A 101 -4.53 -11.16 8.31
N THR A 102 -4.45 -9.90 8.72
CA THR A 102 -5.40 -9.25 9.64
C THR A 102 -5.99 -8.02 8.97
N ARG A 103 -7.31 -7.88 9.02
CA ARG A 103 -7.95 -6.61 8.67
C ARG A 103 -7.82 -5.64 9.83
N GLY A 104 -7.28 -4.43 9.60
CA GLY A 104 -7.09 -3.45 10.65
C GLY A 104 -6.67 -2.09 10.13
N ASP A 105 -6.63 -1.12 11.03
CA ASP A 105 -6.17 0.24 10.76
C ASP A 105 -4.73 0.39 11.24
N MET A 106 -3.83 0.88 10.37
CA MET A 106 -2.42 1.08 10.72
C MET A 106 -2.20 2.17 11.77
N ARG A 107 -3.19 3.03 12.03
CA ARG A 107 -3.17 4.00 13.14
C ARG A 107 -3.42 3.35 14.50
N LYS A 108 -3.88 2.09 14.53
CA LYS A 108 -4.21 1.34 15.75
C LYS A 108 -3.93 -0.14 15.55
N LEU A 109 -2.66 -0.53 15.65
CA LEU A 109 -2.24 -1.92 15.53
C LEU A 109 -2.63 -2.74 16.78
N PRO A 110 -2.81 -4.07 16.65
CA PRO A 110 -3.14 -4.91 17.80
C PRO A 110 -2.17 -4.72 18.97
N GLY A 111 -2.70 -4.57 20.20
CA GLY A 111 -1.89 -4.37 21.40
C GLY A 111 -0.90 -5.51 21.68
N SER A 112 -1.28 -6.74 21.30
CA SER A 112 -0.43 -7.94 21.42
C SER A 112 0.79 -7.94 20.48
N TRP A 113 0.91 -6.93 19.61
CA TRP A 113 2.03 -6.80 18.68
C TRP A 113 3.17 -5.91 19.20
N SER A 114 3.06 -5.31 20.38
CA SER A 114 4.13 -4.50 20.98
C SER A 114 5.45 -5.27 21.04
N GLY A 115 6.52 -4.67 20.49
CA GLY A 115 7.89 -5.22 20.55
C GLY A 115 8.05 -6.58 19.86
N ARG A 116 7.20 -6.90 18.88
CA ARG A 116 7.09 -8.25 18.34
C ARG A 116 7.88 -8.49 17.07
N PHE A 117 8.11 -7.47 16.26
CA PHE A 117 8.64 -7.63 14.90
C PHE A 117 10.09 -7.20 14.79
N ASP A 118 10.91 -8.02 14.14
CA ASP A 118 12.31 -7.71 13.82
C ASP A 118 12.38 -6.67 12.69
N ALA A 119 11.37 -6.65 11.82
CA ALA A 119 11.19 -5.59 10.84
C ALA A 119 9.71 -5.23 10.65
N VAL A 120 9.49 -3.97 10.29
CA VAL A 120 8.22 -3.44 9.78
C VAL A 120 8.47 -2.86 8.39
N VAL A 121 7.63 -3.21 7.43
CA VAL A 121 7.72 -2.67 6.08
C VAL A 121 6.42 -1.92 5.75
N ASN A 122 6.57 -0.67 5.28
CA ASN A 122 5.48 0.17 4.78
C ASN A 122 5.86 0.60 3.36
N LEU A 123 5.28 -0.07 2.39
CA LEU A 123 5.72 -0.02 1.01
C LEU A 123 4.67 0.62 0.09
N PHE A 124 5.09 0.89 -1.15
CA PHE A 124 4.22 1.38 -2.21
C PHE A 124 3.51 2.70 -1.89
N THR A 125 4.25 3.65 -1.29
CA THR A 125 3.75 5.00 -0.95
C THR A 125 2.49 5.02 -0.06
N SER A 126 2.39 4.06 0.85
CA SER A 126 1.21 3.89 1.71
C SER A 126 1.21 4.78 2.96
N PHE A 127 2.16 5.69 3.08
CA PHE A 127 2.26 6.66 4.18
C PHE A 127 2.07 8.08 3.65
N GLY A 128 1.40 8.94 4.43
CA GLY A 128 1.22 10.34 4.10
C GLY A 128 -0.04 10.64 3.29
N PHE A 129 -1.04 9.76 3.31
CA PHE A 129 -2.30 9.96 2.61
C PHE A 129 -3.48 10.36 3.52
N PHE A 130 -3.26 10.44 4.83
CA PHE A 130 -4.28 10.96 5.74
C PHE A 130 -4.43 12.47 5.59
N THR A 131 -5.67 12.95 5.74
CA THR A 131 -5.95 14.39 5.65
C THR A 131 -5.42 15.15 6.88
N ASP A 132 -5.46 14.49 8.06
CA ASP A 132 -4.92 15.06 9.30
C ASP A 132 -3.49 14.54 9.53
N PRO A 133 -2.47 15.42 9.59
CA PRO A 133 -1.10 15.01 9.91
C PRO A 133 -0.95 14.31 11.27
N ALA A 134 -1.90 14.52 12.20
CA ALA A 134 -1.91 13.79 13.47
C ALA A 134 -2.11 12.28 13.27
N ASP A 135 -2.83 11.86 12.23
CA ASP A 135 -3.01 10.46 11.87
C ASP A 135 -1.70 9.82 11.39
N ASP A 136 -0.90 10.53 10.58
CA ASP A 136 0.42 10.05 10.17
C ASP A 136 1.36 9.91 11.39
N ALA A 137 1.28 10.83 12.34
CA ALA A 137 2.02 10.70 13.60
C ALA A 137 1.56 9.51 14.45
N LEU A 138 0.26 9.14 14.40
CA LEU A 138 -0.24 7.90 15.04
C LEU A 138 0.35 6.68 14.35
N VAL A 139 0.36 6.63 13.02
CA VAL A 139 0.97 5.53 12.27
C VAL A 139 2.42 5.34 12.68
N MET A 140 3.25 6.38 12.66
CA MET A 140 4.66 6.28 13.04
C MET A 140 4.86 5.77 14.47
N ARG A 141 4.03 6.21 15.42
CA ARG A 141 4.06 5.69 16.80
C ARG A 141 3.72 4.21 16.88
N GLU A 142 2.72 3.76 16.14
CA GLU A 142 2.30 2.36 16.10
C GLU A 142 3.35 1.48 15.43
N LEU A 143 3.94 1.92 14.30
CA LEU A 143 5.03 1.19 13.65
C LEU A 143 6.25 1.05 14.58
N ALA A 144 6.62 2.12 15.30
CA ALA A 144 7.70 2.08 16.28
C ALA A 144 7.36 1.16 17.48
N ARG A 145 6.12 1.21 17.98
CA ARG A 145 5.67 0.41 19.12
C ARG A 145 5.75 -1.10 18.87
N VAL A 146 5.47 -1.52 17.66
CA VAL A 146 5.42 -2.96 17.31
C VAL A 146 6.80 -3.54 16.97
N LEU A 147 7.80 -2.69 16.69
CA LEU A 147 9.19 -3.13 16.51
C LEU A 147 9.80 -3.67 17.79
N ALA A 148 10.51 -4.77 17.69
CA ALA A 148 11.39 -5.26 18.75
C ALA A 148 12.54 -4.27 18.98
N PRO A 149 13.18 -4.26 20.17
CA PRO A 149 14.40 -3.49 20.38
C PRO A 149 15.45 -3.82 19.33
N GLY A 150 15.96 -2.79 18.64
CA GLY A 150 16.89 -2.96 17.51
C GLY A 150 16.28 -3.36 16.19
N GLY A 151 14.93 -3.48 16.12
CA GLY A 151 14.21 -3.77 14.90
C GLY A 151 14.26 -2.62 13.87
N THR A 152 14.03 -2.95 12.60
CA THR A 152 14.18 -2.05 11.46
C THR A 152 12.83 -1.68 10.84
N LEU A 153 12.58 -0.39 10.59
CA LEU A 153 11.50 0.09 9.74
C LEU A 153 12.04 0.37 8.34
N VAL A 154 11.46 -0.27 7.33
CA VAL A 154 11.66 0.11 5.93
C VAL A 154 10.40 0.82 5.44
N TRP A 155 10.57 2.05 5.03
CA TRP A 155 9.53 2.87 4.46
C TRP A 155 9.86 3.24 3.01
N HIS A 156 8.90 3.03 2.10
CA HIS A 156 9.01 3.40 0.70
C HIS A 156 7.98 4.49 0.37
N GLY A 157 8.46 5.70 0.15
CA GLY A 157 7.65 6.86 -0.19
C GLY A 157 8.15 7.60 -1.42
N GLY A 158 7.29 8.41 -2.02
CA GLY A 158 7.67 9.33 -3.08
C GLY A 158 8.41 10.54 -2.52
N SER A 159 9.50 10.96 -3.17
CA SER A 159 10.09 12.26 -2.90
C SER A 159 9.42 13.33 -3.75
N ARG A 160 9.32 14.57 -3.22
CA ARG A 160 8.80 15.72 -3.96
C ARG A 160 9.52 15.88 -5.30
N ASP A 161 10.84 15.86 -5.30
CA ASP A 161 11.64 16.07 -6.51
C ASP A 161 11.40 14.95 -7.54
N GLY A 162 11.28 13.70 -7.09
CA GLY A 162 10.97 12.57 -7.96
C GLY A 162 9.58 12.65 -8.57
N VAL A 163 8.59 13.14 -7.81
CA VAL A 163 7.23 13.39 -8.31
C VAL A 163 7.24 14.54 -9.32
N MET A 164 7.86 15.67 -8.98
CA MET A 164 7.87 16.86 -9.84
C MET A 164 8.65 16.66 -11.14
N ALA A 165 9.70 15.87 -11.13
CA ALA A 165 10.47 15.56 -12.34
C ALA A 165 9.65 14.82 -13.42
N ARG A 166 8.55 14.17 -13.01
CA ARG A 166 7.67 13.38 -13.89
C ARG A 166 6.20 13.80 -13.77
N PHE A 167 5.97 15.01 -13.24
CA PHE A 167 4.61 15.49 -13.00
C PHE A 167 3.86 15.68 -14.30
N LEU A 168 2.74 15.00 -14.41
CA LEU A 168 1.75 15.20 -15.47
C LEU A 168 0.44 15.60 -14.79
N GLU A 169 -0.05 16.78 -15.13
CA GLU A 169 -1.34 17.26 -14.61
C GLU A 169 -2.48 16.32 -14.99
N ARG A 170 -2.42 15.78 -16.20
CA ARG A 170 -3.43 14.85 -16.72
C ARG A 170 -2.77 13.75 -17.53
N ASP A 171 -3.20 12.51 -17.31
CA ASP A 171 -2.91 11.38 -18.16
C ASP A 171 -4.10 10.42 -18.20
N TRP A 172 -4.04 9.48 -19.11
CA TRP A 172 -5.03 8.42 -19.22
C TRP A 172 -4.40 7.18 -19.86
N TRP A 173 -4.97 6.03 -19.54
CA TRP A 173 -4.59 4.75 -20.17
C TRP A 173 -5.81 3.84 -20.27
N LYS A 174 -5.66 2.78 -21.05
CA LYS A 174 -6.65 1.73 -21.21
C LYS A 174 -6.13 0.45 -20.56
N THR A 175 -6.97 -0.18 -19.75
CA THR A 175 -6.68 -1.46 -19.13
C THR A 175 -6.96 -2.61 -20.08
N ASP A 176 -6.54 -3.84 -19.72
CA ASP A 176 -6.70 -5.03 -20.57
C ASP A 176 -8.16 -5.39 -20.82
N ASP A 177 -9.06 -5.11 -19.88
CA ASP A 177 -10.50 -5.32 -20.02
C ASP A 177 -11.21 -4.22 -20.82
N GLY A 178 -10.46 -3.21 -21.27
CA GLY A 178 -10.97 -2.11 -22.09
C GLY A 178 -11.45 -0.89 -21.30
N THR A 179 -11.38 -0.89 -19.98
CA THR A 179 -11.70 0.27 -19.15
C THR A 179 -10.71 1.41 -19.40
N MET A 180 -11.23 2.62 -19.61
CA MET A 180 -10.43 3.84 -19.68
C MET A 180 -10.27 4.42 -18.29
N ILE A 181 -9.04 4.69 -17.89
CA ILE A 181 -8.72 5.35 -16.62
C ILE A 181 -8.03 6.67 -16.90
N GLY A 182 -8.50 7.73 -16.24
CA GLY A 182 -7.94 9.07 -16.33
C GLY A 182 -7.59 9.61 -14.97
N HIS A 183 -6.44 10.24 -14.86
CA HIS A 183 -6.01 10.99 -13.68
C HIS A 183 -5.99 12.49 -13.97
N GLU A 184 -6.46 13.27 -13.01
CA GLU A 184 -6.22 14.69 -12.90
C GLU A 184 -5.51 14.97 -11.59
N ARG A 185 -4.32 15.57 -11.64
CA ARG A 185 -3.45 15.80 -10.49
C ARG A 185 -3.29 17.28 -10.22
N ALA A 186 -3.29 17.64 -8.95
CA ALA A 186 -2.95 18.97 -8.47
C ALA A 186 -1.91 18.86 -7.36
N PHE A 187 -0.83 19.62 -7.49
CA PHE A 187 0.21 19.71 -6.47
C PHE A 187 0.14 21.06 -5.78
N ASP A 188 0.04 21.05 -4.46
CA ASP A 188 0.12 22.26 -3.66
C ASP A 188 1.57 22.48 -3.17
N PRO A 189 2.28 23.50 -3.68
CA PRO A 189 3.67 23.74 -3.30
C PRO A 189 3.86 24.20 -1.85
N LEU A 190 2.81 24.72 -1.19
CA LEU A 190 2.89 25.20 0.17
C LEU A 190 2.82 24.06 1.18
N SER A 191 1.86 23.16 1.01
CA SER A 191 1.71 21.97 1.87
C SER A 191 2.54 20.79 1.42
N GLY A 192 2.98 20.75 0.15
CA GLY A 192 3.58 19.56 -0.49
C GLY A 192 2.55 18.49 -0.84
N GLY A 193 1.26 18.79 -0.69
CA GLY A 193 0.18 17.86 -0.94
C GLY A 193 -0.01 17.58 -2.43
N LEU A 194 -0.20 16.29 -2.78
CA LEU A 194 -0.56 15.84 -4.11
C LEU A 194 -1.99 15.29 -4.08
N THR A 195 -2.90 15.93 -4.79
CA THR A 195 -4.27 15.43 -4.99
C THR A 195 -4.37 14.73 -6.34
N ILE A 196 -4.95 13.53 -6.36
CA ILE A 196 -5.21 12.78 -7.57
C ILE A 196 -6.71 12.49 -7.64
N ASN A 197 -7.35 13.01 -8.67
CA ASN A 197 -8.73 12.66 -8.99
C ASN A 197 -8.70 11.57 -10.07
N THR A 198 -9.23 10.41 -9.76
CA THR A 198 -9.34 9.29 -10.70
C THR A 198 -10.75 9.21 -11.27
N ALA A 199 -10.86 9.10 -12.57
CA ALA A 199 -12.08 8.80 -13.29
C ALA A 199 -11.89 7.54 -14.13
N TRP A 200 -12.93 6.71 -14.23
CA TRP A 200 -12.92 5.55 -15.10
C TRP A 200 -14.22 5.44 -15.86
N GLU A 201 -14.10 4.97 -17.09
CA GLU A 201 -15.20 4.68 -18.00
C GLU A 201 -15.08 3.22 -18.44
N GLY A 202 -16.11 2.42 -18.16
CA GLY A 202 -16.16 1.02 -18.53
C GLY A 202 -16.14 0.80 -20.03
N PRO A 203 -15.84 -0.43 -20.49
CA PRO A 203 -15.84 -0.81 -21.89
C PRO A 203 -17.20 -0.67 -22.56
#